data_1d44e0a88db800c968f5fe36fb9859c7
#
_entry.id   1d44e0a88db800c968f5fe36fb9859c7
#
_cell.length_a   1.000
_cell.length_b   1.000
_cell.length_c   1.000
_cell.angle_alpha   90.00
_cell.angle_beta   90.00
_cell.angle_gamma   90.00
#
_symmetry.space_group_name_H-M   'P 1'
#
loop_
_entity.id
_entity.type
_entity.pdbx_description
1 polymer ?
#
loop_
_entity_poly.entity_id
_entity_poly.type
_entity_poly.pdbx_seq_one_letter_code
_entity_poly.pdbx_strand_id
1 'polypeptide(L)'
;MKKLLALLLSLALLMALAACTPGFWRESTTAKPVIYLYPEEKQDETCDAKPVAYLYPQTETEITVRLDYDGELTCTYPAYTDGWTVSARPDGTLTDEDGQTYRYLYWEGVTDQVYDFSSGFCVAGSDTAAFLEDALEQLGLSRAEANEFIIYWLPRMQENAYNLIAFQHEAYTESARLTITPEPDTLIRVFMAYRPLEKAVEIAPQTLTAPKRTGFTAVEWGGAECK
;
A
#
# COMPACT_ATOMS: atom_id res chain seq x y z
N MET A 1 -74.08 27.32 5.24
CA MET A 1 -73.55 25.96 5.03
C MET A 1 -72.93 25.76 3.68
N LYS A 2 -73.54 26.18 2.54
CA LYS A 2 -72.92 25.97 1.19
C LYS A 2 -71.57 26.66 0.97
N LYS A 3 -71.31 27.83 1.55
CA LYS A 3 -70.04 28.58 1.45
C LYS A 3 -68.90 27.95 2.28
N LEU A 4 -69.20 27.30 3.40
CA LEU A 4 -68.24 26.63 4.25
C LEU A 4 -67.81 25.33 3.64
N LEU A 5 -68.72 24.64 2.96
CA LEU A 5 -68.38 23.36 2.25
C LEU A 5 -67.51 23.62 1.03
N ALA A 6 -67.70 24.73 0.31
CA ALA A 6 -66.86 25.12 -0.83
C ALA A 6 -65.40 25.47 -0.40
N LEU A 7 -65.27 26.10 0.79
CA LEU A 7 -63.93 26.44 1.32
C LEU A 7 -63.15 25.21 1.78
N LEU A 8 -63.85 24.24 2.40
CA LEU A 8 -63.25 22.99 2.81
C LEU A 8 -62.84 22.11 1.62
N LEU A 9 -63.62 22.10 0.54
CA LEU A 9 -63.28 21.39 -0.69
C LEU A 9 -62.10 22.04 -1.42
N SER A 10 -62.00 23.38 -1.43
CA SER A 10 -60.85 24.06 -2.05
C SER A 10 -59.55 23.85 -1.26
N LEU A 11 -59.62 23.77 0.06
CA LEU A 11 -58.47 23.52 0.91
C LEU A 11 -57.97 22.05 0.78
N ALA A 12 -58.89 21.10 0.63
CA ALA A 12 -58.55 19.70 0.38
C ALA A 12 -57.91 19.49 -0.99
N LEU A 13 -58.35 20.25 -2.03
CA LEU A 13 -57.78 20.19 -3.37
C LEU A 13 -56.38 20.80 -3.41
N LEU A 14 -56.12 21.87 -2.65
CA LEU A 14 -54.80 22.48 -2.51
C LEU A 14 -53.80 21.58 -1.79
N MET A 15 -54.26 20.81 -0.77
CA MET A 15 -53.38 19.81 -0.12
C MET A 15 -53.11 18.59 -0.97
N ALA A 16 -54.01 18.21 -1.86
CA ALA A 16 -53.77 17.09 -2.80
C ALA A 16 -52.77 17.44 -3.94
N LEU A 17 -52.67 18.72 -4.31
CA LEU A 17 -51.73 19.20 -5.30
C LEU A 17 -50.31 19.39 -4.77
N ALA A 18 -50.16 19.54 -3.44
CA ALA A 18 -48.85 19.59 -2.79
C ALA A 18 -48.18 18.22 -2.63
N ALA A 19 -48.92 17.11 -2.85
CA ALA A 19 -48.39 15.74 -2.74
C ALA A 19 -47.85 15.16 -4.07
N CYS A 20 -47.93 15.91 -5.19
CA CYS A 20 -47.43 15.50 -6.49
C CYS A 20 -46.27 16.39 -6.97
N THR A 21 -45.31 16.69 -6.13
CA THR A 21 -43.97 17.02 -6.62
C THR A 21 -43.29 15.72 -6.96
N PRO A 22 -42.79 15.51 -8.22
CA PRO A 22 -41.96 14.36 -8.50
C PRO A 22 -40.77 14.50 -7.58
N GLY A 23 -40.66 13.58 -6.65
CA GLY A 23 -39.48 13.44 -5.82
C GLY A 23 -38.29 13.30 -6.74
N PHE A 24 -37.45 14.33 -6.76
CA PHE A 24 -36.13 14.25 -7.35
C PHE A 24 -35.37 13.25 -6.48
N TRP A 25 -35.48 11.99 -6.85
CA TRP A 25 -34.62 10.94 -6.29
C TRP A 25 -33.19 11.32 -6.67
N ARG A 26 -32.57 12.15 -5.83
CA ARG A 26 -31.15 12.26 -5.81
C ARG A 26 -30.68 10.90 -5.38
N GLU A 27 -30.23 10.06 -6.34
CA GLU A 27 -29.40 8.90 -6.03
C GLU A 27 -28.22 9.45 -5.24
N SER A 28 -28.32 9.37 -3.94
CA SER A 28 -27.18 9.47 -3.07
C SER A 28 -26.34 8.24 -3.41
N THR A 29 -25.36 8.42 -4.26
CA THR A 29 -24.23 7.51 -4.35
C THR A 29 -23.62 7.50 -2.97
N THR A 30 -24.10 6.58 -2.14
CA THR A 30 -23.48 6.27 -0.86
C THR A 30 -22.17 5.59 -1.23
N ALA A 31 -21.13 6.40 -1.49
CA ALA A 31 -19.80 5.91 -1.32
C ALA A 31 -19.79 5.33 0.09
N LYS A 32 -19.61 4.03 0.21
CA LYS A 32 -19.32 3.40 1.50
C LYS A 32 -17.86 3.73 1.77
N PRO A 33 -17.53 4.78 2.57
CA PRO A 33 -16.17 4.92 3.02
C PRO A 33 -15.89 3.68 3.86
N VAL A 34 -14.87 2.94 3.50
CA VAL A 34 -14.27 2.00 4.44
C VAL A 34 -13.58 2.88 5.46
N ILE A 35 -14.26 3.14 6.58
CA ILE A 35 -13.67 3.86 7.70
C ILE A 35 -12.83 2.83 8.42
N TYR A 36 -11.52 2.87 8.22
CA TYR A 36 -10.58 2.26 9.14
C TYR A 36 -10.58 3.14 10.39
N LEU A 37 -11.26 2.70 11.44
CA LEU A 37 -11.12 3.29 12.77
C LEU A 37 -9.79 2.81 13.32
N TYR A 38 -8.75 3.61 13.14
CA TYR A 38 -7.53 3.48 13.93
C TYR A 38 -7.83 4.07 15.31
N PRO A 39 -7.66 3.32 16.41
CA PRO A 39 -7.72 3.92 17.74
C PRO A 39 -6.60 4.97 17.82
N GLU A 40 -6.94 6.17 18.32
CA GLU A 40 -5.95 7.14 18.76
C GLU A 40 -5.20 6.54 19.96
N GLU A 41 -4.12 5.83 19.71
CA GLU A 41 -3.18 5.43 20.76
C GLU A 41 -1.81 6.02 20.46
N LYS A 42 -1.34 6.75 21.50
CA LYS A 42 0.04 7.15 21.82
C LYS A 42 1.02 7.21 20.65
N GLN A 43 1.48 8.42 20.37
CA GLN A 43 2.68 8.74 19.61
C GLN A 43 3.94 8.09 20.23
N ASP A 44 4.14 6.81 19.98
CA ASP A 44 5.46 6.23 19.85
C ASP A 44 5.78 6.23 18.36
N GLU A 45 7.02 6.58 17.99
CA GLU A 45 7.48 6.65 16.60
C GLU A 45 7.59 5.23 16.01
N THR A 46 6.46 4.53 15.88
CA THR A 46 6.40 3.24 15.23
C THR A 46 6.09 3.43 13.76
N CYS A 47 6.91 2.89 12.91
CA CYS A 47 6.67 2.86 11.47
C CYS A 47 6.03 1.52 11.10
N ASP A 48 4.83 1.54 10.50
CA ASP A 48 4.16 0.35 10.01
C ASP A 48 4.79 -0.10 8.69
N ALA A 49 5.47 -1.23 8.68
CA ALA A 49 6.02 -1.82 7.46
C ALA A 49 4.94 -2.60 6.71
N LYS A 50 4.87 -2.45 5.38
CA LYS A 50 3.86 -3.10 4.51
C LYS A 50 4.50 -3.71 3.25
N PRO A 51 5.27 -4.78 3.37
CA PRO A 51 5.93 -5.40 2.24
C PRO A 51 5.07 -6.44 1.50
N VAL A 52 5.41 -6.62 0.22
CA VAL A 52 5.00 -7.74 -0.62
C VAL A 52 6.22 -8.39 -1.26
N ALA A 53 6.22 -9.71 -1.37
CA ALA A 53 7.32 -10.48 -1.97
C ALA A 53 6.83 -11.28 -3.18
N TYR A 54 7.50 -11.08 -4.33
CA TYR A 54 7.28 -11.79 -5.59
C TYR A 54 8.41 -12.79 -5.80
N LEU A 55 8.09 -13.94 -6.38
CA LEU A 55 9.03 -15.03 -6.65
C LEU A 55 8.95 -15.40 -8.14
N TYR A 56 10.06 -15.27 -8.87
CA TYR A 56 10.17 -15.55 -10.30
C TYR A 56 11.25 -16.61 -10.57
N PRO A 57 10.98 -17.91 -10.31
CA PRO A 57 11.91 -18.98 -10.66
C PRO A 57 11.96 -19.18 -12.18
N GLN A 58 13.00 -19.84 -12.69
CA GLN A 58 13.11 -20.14 -14.13
C GLN A 58 12.19 -21.27 -14.59
N THR A 59 11.84 -22.16 -13.69
CA THR A 59 10.87 -23.25 -13.89
C THR A 59 9.95 -23.30 -12.69
N GLU A 60 8.79 -23.95 -12.80
CA GLU A 60 7.90 -24.16 -11.66
C GLU A 60 8.69 -24.86 -10.52
N THR A 61 8.73 -24.20 -9.36
CA THR A 61 9.60 -24.58 -8.25
C THR A 61 8.86 -24.41 -6.93
N GLU A 62 8.95 -25.40 -6.05
CA GLU A 62 8.52 -25.27 -4.68
C GLU A 62 9.50 -24.36 -3.92
N ILE A 63 8.97 -23.32 -3.31
CA ILE A 63 9.74 -22.30 -2.61
C ILE A 63 9.18 -22.12 -1.22
N THR A 64 10.07 -22.17 -0.23
CA THR A 64 9.73 -21.79 1.15
C THR A 64 10.31 -20.41 1.45
N VAL A 65 9.48 -19.51 2.00
CA VAL A 65 9.88 -18.18 2.45
C VAL A 65 9.64 -18.07 3.95
N ARG A 66 10.69 -17.73 4.70
CA ARG A 66 10.61 -17.46 6.13
C ARG A 66 11.01 -16.03 6.40
N LEU A 67 10.25 -15.38 7.28
CA LEU A 67 10.48 -14.02 7.75
C LEU A 67 10.87 -14.07 9.22
N ASP A 68 12.04 -13.54 9.54
CA ASP A 68 12.48 -13.23 10.90
C ASP A 68 12.39 -11.71 11.07
N TYR A 69 11.33 -11.25 11.73
CA TYR A 69 10.98 -9.84 11.87
C TYR A 69 11.22 -9.36 13.30
N ASP A 70 12.01 -8.29 13.41
CA ASP A 70 12.25 -7.60 14.68
C ASP A 70 11.09 -6.63 14.97
N GLY A 71 9.95 -7.22 15.36
CA GLY A 71 8.68 -6.54 15.59
C GLY A 71 7.53 -7.50 15.73
N GLU A 72 6.32 -6.99 15.63
CA GLU A 72 5.09 -7.78 15.68
C GLU A 72 4.40 -7.78 14.32
N LEU A 73 4.10 -8.97 13.77
CA LEU A 73 3.31 -9.10 12.54
C LEU A 73 1.84 -8.82 12.85
N THR A 74 1.27 -7.85 12.15
CA THR A 74 -0.13 -7.43 12.33
C THR A 74 -1.06 -8.02 11.28
N CYS A 75 -0.54 -8.32 10.08
CA CYS A 75 -1.31 -8.93 9.00
C CYS A 75 -0.40 -9.73 8.07
N THR A 76 -0.89 -10.88 7.58
CA THR A 76 -0.21 -11.67 6.55
C THR A 76 -1.22 -12.25 5.57
N TYR A 77 -0.85 -12.33 4.28
CA TYR A 77 -1.67 -12.98 3.27
C TYR A 77 -0.81 -13.61 2.15
N PRO A 78 -0.91 -14.94 1.90
CA PRO A 78 -1.64 -15.92 2.72
C PRO A 78 -1.21 -15.93 4.19
N ALA A 79 -1.96 -16.64 5.05
CA ALA A 79 -1.65 -16.73 6.47
C ALA A 79 -0.21 -17.25 6.69
N TYR A 80 0.52 -16.60 7.58
CA TYR A 80 1.88 -16.98 7.98
C TYR A 80 1.84 -17.75 9.30
N THR A 81 2.47 -18.91 9.34
CA THR A 81 2.68 -19.66 10.58
C THR A 81 4.17 -19.75 10.91
N ASP A 82 4.88 -20.67 10.26
CA ASP A 82 6.34 -20.85 10.39
C ASP A 82 7.07 -20.54 9.07
N GLY A 83 6.38 -19.94 8.11
CA GLY A 83 6.81 -19.65 6.75
C GLY A 83 5.66 -19.83 5.76
N TRP A 84 5.91 -19.45 4.52
CA TRP A 84 5.07 -19.77 3.38
C TRP A 84 5.77 -20.85 2.55
N THR A 85 5.05 -21.88 2.15
CA THR A 85 5.51 -22.85 1.15
C THR A 85 4.55 -22.80 -0.03
N VAL A 86 5.09 -22.48 -1.21
CA VAL A 86 4.31 -22.28 -2.43
C VAL A 86 5.01 -22.90 -3.63
N SER A 87 4.24 -23.38 -4.62
CA SER A 87 4.76 -23.63 -5.96
C SER A 87 4.74 -22.32 -6.74
N ALA A 88 5.90 -21.80 -7.09
CA ALA A 88 6.05 -20.57 -7.84
C ALA A 88 6.34 -20.87 -9.33
N ARG A 89 5.71 -20.12 -10.23
CA ARG A 89 5.93 -20.20 -11.67
C ARG A 89 6.80 -19.05 -12.19
N PRO A 90 7.40 -19.18 -13.37
CA PRO A 90 8.21 -18.13 -13.97
C PRO A 90 7.46 -16.80 -14.19
N ASP A 91 6.14 -16.83 -14.33
CA ASP A 91 5.29 -15.65 -14.45
C ASP A 91 4.96 -14.97 -13.12
N GLY A 92 5.46 -15.51 -12.01
CA GLY A 92 5.24 -15.02 -10.65
C GLY A 92 3.94 -15.52 -10.00
N THR A 93 3.19 -16.43 -10.65
CA THR A 93 2.04 -17.06 -10.02
C THR A 93 2.51 -18.01 -8.91
N LEU A 94 1.98 -17.83 -7.71
CA LEU A 94 2.24 -18.66 -6.54
C LEU A 94 1.01 -19.53 -6.27
N THR A 95 1.20 -20.80 -5.96
CA THR A 95 0.10 -21.71 -5.61
C THR A 95 0.43 -22.39 -4.29
N ASP A 96 -0.47 -22.34 -3.31
CA ASP A 96 -0.31 -23.04 -2.03
C ASP A 96 -0.72 -24.52 -2.11
N GLU A 97 -0.61 -25.22 -0.98
CA GLU A 97 -0.96 -26.64 -0.86
C GLU A 97 -2.44 -26.95 -1.10
N ASP A 98 -3.32 -25.96 -0.87
CA ASP A 98 -4.76 -26.05 -1.10
C ASP A 98 -5.14 -25.72 -2.56
N GLY A 99 -4.16 -25.37 -3.41
CA GLY A 99 -4.35 -24.99 -4.82
C GLY A 99 -4.86 -23.56 -5.01
N GLN A 100 -4.83 -22.71 -3.97
CA GLN A 100 -5.14 -21.30 -4.11
C GLN A 100 -3.97 -20.57 -4.77
N THR A 101 -4.29 -19.56 -5.59
CA THR A 101 -3.28 -18.82 -6.32
C THR A 101 -3.12 -17.39 -5.81
N TYR A 102 -1.88 -16.94 -5.76
CA TYR A 102 -1.49 -15.61 -5.29
C TYR A 102 -0.53 -14.96 -6.27
N ARG A 103 -0.46 -13.65 -6.22
CA ARG A 103 0.49 -12.85 -7.00
C ARG A 103 1.79 -12.60 -6.23
N TYR A 104 1.68 -12.51 -4.91
CA TYR A 104 2.77 -12.24 -3.98
C TYR A 104 2.41 -12.75 -2.57
N LEU A 105 3.42 -12.83 -1.72
CA LEU A 105 3.26 -13.01 -0.28
C LEU A 105 3.25 -11.63 0.37
N TYR A 106 2.26 -11.37 1.20
CA TYR A 106 2.05 -10.08 1.84
C TYR A 106 2.20 -10.18 3.35
N TRP A 107 2.80 -9.15 3.95
CA TRP A 107 2.82 -9.00 5.39
C TRP A 107 2.79 -7.52 5.81
N GLU A 108 2.27 -7.27 7.02
CA GLU A 108 2.37 -6.00 7.72
C GLU A 108 2.89 -6.26 9.13
N GLY A 109 3.60 -5.30 9.68
CA GLY A 109 4.08 -5.38 11.05
C GLY A 109 4.45 -4.03 11.61
N VAL A 110 4.48 -3.95 12.93
CA VAL A 110 4.94 -2.79 13.69
C VAL A 110 6.32 -3.07 14.28
N THR A 111 7.18 -2.08 14.28
CA THR A 111 8.54 -2.17 14.81
C THR A 111 8.98 -0.85 15.42
N ASP A 112 9.89 -0.92 16.37
CA ASP A 112 10.57 0.26 16.95
C ASP A 112 11.78 0.69 16.09
N GLN A 113 11.92 0.15 14.87
CA GLN A 113 13.03 0.48 13.96
C GLN A 113 13.01 1.96 13.61
N VAL A 114 14.12 2.64 13.84
CA VAL A 114 14.35 4.03 13.43
C VAL A 114 14.99 4.03 12.05
N TYR A 115 14.34 4.71 11.10
CA TYR A 115 14.87 4.86 9.76
C TYR A 115 15.72 6.12 9.60
N ASP A 116 16.79 6.01 8.80
CA ASP A 116 17.73 7.11 8.55
C ASP A 116 17.21 8.05 7.45
N PHE A 117 17.13 9.32 7.77
CA PHE A 117 16.81 10.43 6.87
C PHE A 117 17.98 11.43 6.72
N SER A 118 19.21 11.00 6.96
CA SER A 118 20.41 11.84 6.74
C SER A 118 20.68 12.09 5.25
N SER A 119 20.18 11.19 4.38
CA SER A 119 20.16 11.35 2.92
C SER A 119 18.82 10.87 2.36
N GLY A 120 18.42 11.41 1.20
CA GLY A 120 17.12 11.10 0.62
C GLY A 120 16.71 12.10 -0.45
N PHE A 121 15.41 12.31 -0.57
CA PHE A 121 14.83 13.19 -1.58
C PHE A 121 13.68 13.99 -0.94
N CYS A 122 13.67 15.30 -1.18
CA CYS A 122 12.54 16.14 -0.80
C CYS A 122 11.72 16.42 -2.07
N VAL A 123 10.55 15.81 -2.17
CA VAL A 123 9.73 15.79 -3.38
C VAL A 123 8.40 16.49 -3.10
N ALA A 124 7.97 17.42 -3.96
CA ALA A 124 6.64 17.99 -3.86
C ALA A 124 5.56 16.90 -4.05
N GLY A 125 4.45 16.99 -3.34
CA GLY A 125 3.37 16.02 -3.45
C GLY A 125 2.93 15.80 -4.90
N SER A 126 2.78 16.90 -5.68
CA SER A 126 2.43 16.87 -7.11
C SER A 126 3.42 16.12 -8.00
N ASP A 127 4.68 16.03 -7.59
CA ASP A 127 5.76 15.44 -8.38
C ASP A 127 6.06 13.99 -7.95
N THR A 128 5.39 13.52 -6.88
CA THR A 128 5.66 12.21 -6.27
C THR A 128 5.49 11.06 -7.25
N ALA A 129 4.48 11.09 -8.13
CA ALA A 129 4.25 10.01 -9.09
C ALA A 129 5.43 9.84 -10.05
N ALA A 130 5.89 10.94 -10.66
CA ALA A 130 7.03 10.93 -11.59
C ALA A 130 8.33 10.53 -10.88
N PHE A 131 8.55 11.05 -9.68
CA PHE A 131 9.70 10.66 -8.86
C PHE A 131 9.72 9.17 -8.56
N LEU A 132 8.59 8.59 -8.13
CA LEU A 132 8.51 7.16 -7.82
C LEU A 132 8.71 6.30 -9.07
N GLU A 133 8.19 6.70 -10.24
CA GLU A 133 8.44 5.98 -11.49
C GLU A 133 9.94 5.86 -11.77
N ASP A 134 10.67 6.98 -11.70
CA ASP A 134 12.11 7.01 -11.97
C ASP A 134 12.92 6.28 -10.89
N ALA A 135 12.60 6.49 -9.62
CA ALA A 135 13.33 5.89 -8.50
C ALA A 135 13.18 4.37 -8.44
N LEU A 136 11.95 3.85 -8.64
CA LEU A 136 11.67 2.42 -8.59
C LEU A 136 12.30 1.67 -9.77
N GLU A 137 12.38 2.30 -10.96
CA GLU A 137 13.12 1.76 -12.10
C GLU A 137 14.61 1.63 -11.78
N GLN A 138 15.23 2.66 -11.19
CA GLN A 138 16.64 2.62 -10.77
C GLN A 138 16.89 1.57 -9.69
N LEU A 139 15.91 1.31 -8.82
CA LEU A 139 15.95 0.28 -7.78
C LEU A 139 15.62 -1.12 -8.33
N GLY A 140 15.37 -1.27 -9.63
CA GLY A 140 15.24 -2.55 -10.31
C GLY A 140 13.84 -3.17 -10.30
N LEU A 141 12.80 -2.44 -9.90
CA LEU A 141 11.43 -2.90 -10.03
C LEU A 141 11.01 -2.90 -11.50
N SER A 142 10.31 -3.94 -11.93
CA SER A 142 9.61 -3.93 -13.21
C SER A 142 8.46 -2.92 -13.19
N ARG A 143 7.99 -2.51 -14.38
CA ARG A 143 6.85 -1.59 -14.48
C ARG A 143 5.60 -2.09 -13.75
N ALA A 144 5.36 -3.40 -13.74
CA ALA A 144 4.21 -3.99 -13.05
C ALA A 144 4.35 -3.89 -11.52
N GLU A 145 5.52 -4.21 -10.98
CA GLU A 145 5.81 -4.09 -9.54
C GLU A 145 5.78 -2.63 -9.08
N ALA A 146 6.38 -1.73 -9.87
CA ALA A 146 6.35 -0.29 -9.60
C ALA A 146 4.92 0.27 -9.62
N ASN A 147 4.06 -0.18 -10.53
CA ASN A 147 2.65 0.24 -10.55
C ASN A 147 1.92 -0.15 -9.27
N GLU A 148 2.12 -1.38 -8.76
CA GLU A 148 1.47 -1.82 -7.52
C GLU A 148 1.99 -1.02 -6.32
N PHE A 149 3.30 -0.73 -6.26
CA PHE A 149 3.88 0.17 -5.28
C PHE A 149 3.25 1.57 -5.33
N ILE A 150 3.22 2.19 -6.52
CA ILE A 150 2.72 3.56 -6.70
C ILE A 150 1.23 3.65 -6.37
N ILE A 151 0.41 2.69 -6.81
CA ILE A 151 -1.03 2.66 -6.49
C ILE A 151 -1.27 2.62 -4.98
N TYR A 152 -0.41 1.96 -4.24
CA TYR A 152 -0.53 1.87 -2.78
C TYR A 152 -0.08 3.17 -2.09
N TRP A 153 1.10 3.72 -2.47
CA TRP A 153 1.72 4.83 -1.74
C TRP A 153 1.27 6.21 -2.21
N LEU A 154 1.08 6.42 -3.51
CA LEU A 154 0.74 7.73 -4.08
C LEU A 154 -0.48 8.41 -3.44
N PRO A 155 -1.61 7.72 -3.14
CA PRO A 155 -2.77 8.35 -2.50
C PRO A 155 -2.48 8.93 -1.11
N ARG A 156 -1.41 8.48 -0.46
CA ARG A 156 -0.98 8.95 0.88
C ARG A 156 -0.01 10.12 0.80
N MET A 157 0.60 10.32 -0.37
CA MET A 157 1.74 11.23 -0.55
C MET A 157 1.41 12.43 -1.43
N GLN A 158 0.53 12.28 -2.42
CA GLN A 158 0.31 13.30 -3.46
C GLN A 158 -0.31 14.61 -2.95
N GLU A 159 -1.07 14.56 -1.85
CA GLU A 159 -1.71 15.75 -1.26
C GLU A 159 -0.81 16.47 -0.23
N ASN A 160 0.34 15.89 0.12
CA ASN A 160 1.30 16.55 1.00
C ASN A 160 1.96 17.73 0.29
N ALA A 161 2.31 18.79 1.01
CA ALA A 161 3.08 19.88 0.42
C ALA A 161 4.42 19.37 -0.10
N TYR A 162 5.11 18.57 0.71
CA TYR A 162 6.33 17.86 0.35
C TYR A 162 6.38 16.50 1.05
N ASN A 163 7.16 15.59 0.48
CA ASN A 163 7.51 14.30 1.06
C ASN A 163 9.03 14.22 1.20
N LEU A 164 9.51 13.96 2.41
CA LEU A 164 10.89 13.57 2.63
C LEU A 164 10.98 12.06 2.49
N ILE A 165 11.63 11.58 1.44
CA ILE A 165 11.68 10.16 1.06
C ILE A 165 13.10 9.66 1.22
N ALA A 166 13.28 8.53 1.90
CA ALA A 166 14.54 7.83 2.02
C ALA A 166 14.35 6.33 1.81
N PHE A 167 15.09 5.75 0.87
CA PHE A 167 15.09 4.30 0.66
C PHE A 167 16.03 3.65 1.68
N GLN A 168 15.51 2.67 2.42
CA GLN A 168 16.21 1.98 3.49
C GLN A 168 16.66 0.61 2.98
N HIS A 169 17.92 0.32 3.09
CA HIS A 169 18.40 -1.03 2.73
C HIS A 169 18.87 -1.79 3.98
N GLU A 170 19.97 -1.34 4.59
CA GLU A 170 20.57 -2.04 5.72
C GLU A 170 19.62 -2.13 6.92
N ALA A 171 19.09 -0.99 7.38
CA ALA A 171 18.17 -0.94 8.52
C ALA A 171 16.96 -1.85 8.32
N TYR A 172 16.38 -1.85 7.11
CA TYR A 172 15.24 -2.70 6.79
C TYR A 172 15.62 -4.19 6.74
N THR A 173 16.71 -4.54 6.05
CA THR A 173 17.13 -5.95 5.90
C THR A 173 17.61 -6.57 7.20
N GLU A 174 18.08 -5.78 8.14
CA GLU A 174 18.45 -6.21 9.49
C GLU A 174 17.22 -6.49 10.37
N SER A 175 16.18 -5.66 10.25
CA SER A 175 14.94 -5.81 11.03
C SER A 175 13.95 -6.82 10.44
N ALA A 176 13.99 -7.06 9.14
CA ALA A 176 13.12 -7.99 8.42
C ALA A 176 13.94 -8.95 7.56
N ARG A 177 14.47 -10.00 8.17
CA ARG A 177 15.32 -10.99 7.46
C ARG A 177 14.46 -12.00 6.73
N LEU A 178 14.67 -12.10 5.42
CA LEU A 178 14.03 -13.13 4.59
C LEU A 178 15.00 -14.28 4.36
N THR A 179 14.52 -15.50 4.59
CA THR A 179 15.17 -16.74 4.16
C THR A 179 14.31 -17.40 3.10
N ILE A 180 14.80 -17.49 1.88
CA ILE A 180 14.14 -18.08 0.72
C ILE A 180 14.85 -19.36 0.33
N THR A 181 14.13 -20.47 0.20
CA THR A 181 14.69 -21.77 -0.15
C THR A 181 13.89 -22.38 -1.31
N PRO A 182 14.52 -22.69 -2.47
CA PRO A 182 15.95 -22.49 -2.77
C PRO A 182 16.32 -21.01 -2.77
N GLU A 183 17.61 -20.72 -2.55
CA GLU A 183 18.13 -19.35 -2.55
C GLU A 183 17.99 -18.73 -3.94
N PRO A 184 17.47 -17.49 -4.08
CA PRO A 184 17.36 -16.82 -5.36
C PRO A 184 18.74 -16.36 -5.86
N ASP A 185 18.95 -16.43 -7.19
CA ASP A 185 20.14 -15.88 -7.85
C ASP A 185 20.18 -14.35 -7.76
N THR A 186 19.03 -13.72 -7.65
CA THR A 186 18.87 -12.27 -7.49
C THR A 186 17.80 -11.96 -6.46
N LEU A 187 18.16 -11.18 -5.44
CA LEU A 187 17.21 -10.64 -4.46
C LEU A 187 17.21 -9.12 -4.55
N ILE A 188 16.06 -8.54 -4.88
CA ILE A 188 15.82 -7.09 -4.91
C ILE A 188 14.90 -6.75 -3.75
N ARG A 189 15.36 -5.87 -2.85
CA ARG A 189 14.57 -5.41 -1.71
C ARG A 189 14.51 -3.88 -1.72
N VAL A 190 13.30 -3.34 -1.87
CA VAL A 190 13.04 -1.90 -1.92
C VAL A 190 12.14 -1.52 -0.75
N PHE A 191 12.64 -0.75 0.17
CA PHE A 191 11.85 -0.23 1.29
C PHE A 191 11.93 1.29 1.34
N MET A 192 10.79 1.95 1.23
CA MET A 192 10.67 3.41 1.27
C MET A 192 10.18 3.86 2.64
N ALA A 193 10.98 4.62 3.38
CA ALA A 193 10.49 5.41 4.49
C ALA A 193 10.19 6.83 4.00
N TYR A 194 9.07 7.43 4.42
CA TYR A 194 8.78 8.82 4.10
C TYR A 194 8.15 9.58 5.27
N ARG A 195 8.32 10.90 5.25
CA ARG A 195 7.70 11.85 6.18
C ARG A 195 7.00 12.95 5.40
N PRO A 196 5.72 13.27 5.69
CA PRO A 196 5.09 14.45 5.14
C PRO A 196 5.73 15.72 5.73
N LEU A 197 5.95 16.73 4.89
CA LEU A 197 6.52 18.02 5.29
C LEU A 197 5.66 19.18 4.79
N GLU A 198 5.56 20.23 5.61
CA GLU A 198 4.90 21.49 5.24
C GLU A 198 5.76 22.38 4.32
N LYS A 199 7.09 22.20 4.33
CA LYS A 199 8.05 22.99 3.57
C LYS A 199 9.17 22.12 3.04
N ALA A 200 9.70 22.52 1.88
CA ALA A 200 10.89 21.88 1.33
C ALA A 200 12.10 22.00 2.27
N VAL A 201 12.89 20.95 2.31
CA VAL A 201 14.18 20.88 3.00
C VAL A 201 15.28 20.54 2.01
N GLU A 202 16.49 21.02 2.29
CA GLU A 202 17.68 20.58 1.57
C GLU A 202 18.20 19.30 2.20
N ILE A 203 18.46 18.29 1.38
CA ILE A 203 18.96 16.99 1.82
C ILE A 203 19.94 16.43 0.78
N ALA A 204 20.97 15.73 1.22
CA ALA A 204 21.88 15.03 0.33
C ALA A 204 21.14 13.88 -0.39
N PRO A 205 21.21 13.79 -1.74
CA PRO A 205 20.52 12.75 -2.47
C PRO A 205 21.15 11.38 -2.20
N GLN A 206 20.30 10.33 -2.19
CA GLN A 206 20.77 8.95 -2.21
C GLN A 206 21.18 8.53 -3.62
N THR A 207 22.14 7.62 -3.72
CA THR A 207 22.45 6.93 -4.98
C THR A 207 21.60 5.66 -5.04
N LEU A 208 20.70 5.57 -6.02
CA LEU A 208 19.84 4.42 -6.23
C LEU A 208 20.50 3.46 -7.20
N THR A 209 20.58 2.19 -6.82
CA THR A 209 21.15 1.12 -7.65
C THR A 209 20.41 -0.18 -7.38
N ALA A 210 20.40 -1.07 -8.38
CA ALA A 210 19.84 -2.40 -8.23
C ALA A 210 20.77 -3.46 -8.83
N PRO A 211 20.75 -4.70 -8.34
CA PRO A 211 21.40 -5.81 -8.99
C PRO A 211 20.71 -6.12 -10.33
N LYS A 212 21.49 -6.62 -11.30
CA LYS A 212 20.90 -7.11 -12.55
C LYS A 212 20.13 -8.39 -12.28
N ARG A 213 18.88 -8.45 -12.72
CA ARG A 213 18.06 -9.67 -12.62
C ARG A 213 18.65 -10.79 -13.43
N THR A 214 18.93 -11.92 -12.77
CA THR A 214 19.46 -13.14 -13.37
C THR A 214 18.86 -14.35 -12.67
N GLY A 215 18.65 -15.44 -13.40
CA GLY A 215 18.18 -16.70 -12.82
C GLY A 215 16.85 -16.57 -12.04
N PHE A 216 16.76 -17.31 -10.94
CA PHE A 216 15.65 -17.15 -10.00
C PHE A 216 15.73 -15.77 -9.32
N THR A 217 14.77 -14.92 -9.58
CA THR A 217 14.70 -13.58 -9.00
C THR A 217 13.57 -13.50 -7.97
N ALA A 218 13.90 -13.06 -6.76
CA ALA A 218 12.91 -12.65 -5.77
C ALA A 218 12.93 -11.13 -5.63
N VAL A 219 11.74 -10.53 -5.54
CA VAL A 219 11.56 -9.08 -5.40
C VAL A 219 10.66 -8.82 -4.21
N GLU A 220 11.12 -8.01 -3.29
CA GLU A 220 10.30 -7.51 -2.21
C GLU A 220 10.28 -5.98 -2.25
N TRP A 221 9.10 -5.41 -2.15
CA TRP A 221 8.99 -3.98 -1.92
C TRP A 221 8.02 -3.68 -0.78
N GLY A 222 8.27 -2.60 -0.09
CA GLY A 222 7.45 -2.11 1.00
C GLY A 222 7.77 -0.68 1.34
N GLY A 223 7.20 -0.19 2.42
CA GLY A 223 7.50 1.14 2.92
C GLY A 223 6.80 1.42 4.24
N ALA A 224 7.10 2.61 4.78
CA ALA A 224 6.53 3.11 6.01
C ALA A 224 6.33 4.63 5.94
N GLU A 225 5.24 5.11 6.51
CA GLU A 225 5.07 6.50 6.86
C GLU A 225 5.64 6.72 8.26
N CYS A 226 6.59 7.63 8.38
CA CYS A 226 7.26 7.96 9.63
C CYS A 226 6.83 9.38 10.07
N LYS A 227 6.55 9.56 11.33
CA LYS A 227 6.12 10.84 11.91
C LYS A 227 7.31 11.69 12.36
#